data_710fe18387583d92c6eef60d10e595d7
#
_entry.id   710fe18387583d92c6eef60d10e595d7
#
_cell.length_a   1.000
_cell.length_b   1.000
_cell.length_c   1.000
_cell.angle_alpha   90.00
_cell.angle_beta   90.00
_cell.angle_gamma   90.00
#
_symmetry.space_group_name_H-M   'P 1'
#
loop_
_entity.id
_entity.type
_entity.pdbx_description
1 polymer ?
#
loop_
_entity_poly.entity_id
_entity_poly.type
_entity_poly.pdbx_seq_one_letter_code
_entity_poly.pdbx_strand_id
1 'polypeptide(L)'
;MAVDYPTIIANAMTNQSATFDQVPRSLMNPTPGEQAMYNRDAVADLQWAGNDIEGAKALLDEAGVVDSDGDGWREFNGQKLSYVATCPNGWSDWQAAIEVVAAAGKKIGIDITTNYPEWGVYQTVVTKSDAPLPEGYDIFMMWSDGAGPTQPWGRIRKLLSSEFVGMASNWNGNWGQYSNPEADALIQALPTTTDPDELKAAYTKLVEIYLTEVPSFTLMY
;
A
#
# COMPACT_ATOMS: atom_id res chain seq x y z
N MET A 1 -9.26 4.60 2.41
CA MET A 1 -10.65 5.07 2.28
C MET A 1 -10.77 6.38 1.51
N ALA A 2 -10.11 7.47 1.89
CA ALA A 2 -10.31 8.81 1.30
C ALA A 2 -9.85 8.97 -0.17
N VAL A 3 -9.01 8.09 -0.69
CA VAL A 3 -8.44 8.19 -2.03
C VAL A 3 -9.49 7.99 -3.12
N ASP A 4 -9.51 8.91 -4.09
CA ASP A 4 -10.38 8.86 -5.27
C ASP A 4 -9.72 8.04 -6.38
N TYR A 5 -9.88 6.73 -6.32
CA TYR A 5 -9.29 5.80 -7.27
C TYR A 5 -9.80 5.97 -8.71
N PRO A 6 -11.11 6.22 -8.96
CA PRO A 6 -11.57 6.54 -10.31
C PRO A 6 -10.83 7.71 -10.94
N THR A 7 -10.55 8.75 -10.17
CA THR A 7 -9.77 9.91 -10.65
C THR A 7 -8.32 9.53 -10.98
N ILE A 8 -7.70 8.63 -10.20
CA ILE A 8 -6.36 8.09 -10.55
C ILE A 8 -6.42 7.37 -11.90
N ILE A 9 -7.38 6.47 -12.08
CA ILE A 9 -7.51 5.71 -13.34
C ILE A 9 -7.74 6.63 -14.53
N ALA A 10 -8.59 7.65 -14.38
CA ALA A 10 -8.89 8.59 -15.46
C ALA A 10 -7.69 9.50 -15.80
N ASN A 11 -7.06 10.09 -14.79
CA ASN A 11 -6.06 11.14 -14.97
C ASN A 11 -4.62 10.60 -15.12
N ALA A 12 -4.26 9.59 -14.34
CA ALA A 12 -2.91 9.01 -14.40
C ALA A 12 -2.80 7.96 -15.51
N MET A 13 -3.81 7.11 -15.67
CA MET A 13 -3.76 5.95 -16.54
C MET A 13 -4.60 6.09 -17.81
N THR A 14 -5.21 7.24 -18.06
CA THR A 14 -6.05 7.50 -19.26
C THR A 14 -7.09 6.40 -19.51
N ASN A 15 -7.65 5.83 -18.45
CA ASN A 15 -8.56 4.68 -18.42
C ASN A 15 -7.98 3.37 -19.03
N GLN A 16 -6.65 3.23 -19.06
CA GLN A 16 -5.99 2.03 -19.58
C GLN A 16 -5.60 1.04 -18.47
N SER A 17 -5.86 1.38 -17.23
CA SER A 17 -5.68 0.51 -16.09
C SER A 17 -7.00 0.31 -15.35
N ALA A 18 -7.03 -0.63 -14.46
CA ALA A 18 -8.20 -0.89 -13.63
C ALA A 18 -7.89 -0.68 -12.15
N THR A 19 -8.94 -0.63 -11.37
CA THR A 19 -8.88 -0.47 -9.93
C THR A 19 -9.80 -1.45 -9.22
N PHE A 20 -9.64 -1.53 -7.92
CA PHE A 20 -10.50 -2.36 -7.08
C PHE A 20 -11.69 -1.52 -6.58
N ASP A 21 -12.78 -2.19 -6.24
CA ASP A 21 -13.98 -1.53 -5.70
C ASP A 21 -13.89 -1.27 -4.19
N GLN A 22 -13.01 -1.98 -3.51
CA GLN A 22 -12.87 -1.95 -2.05
C GLN A 22 -11.47 -1.54 -1.60
N VAL A 23 -11.38 -1.01 -0.37
CA VAL A 23 -10.13 -0.59 0.28
C VAL A 23 -10.08 -1.11 1.74
N PRO A 24 -8.87 -1.40 2.30
CA PRO A 24 -7.62 -1.55 1.58
C PRO A 24 -7.77 -2.56 0.46
N ARG A 25 -6.95 -2.44 -0.57
CA ARG A 25 -7.03 -3.36 -1.70
C ARG A 25 -6.42 -4.69 -1.35
N SER A 26 -7.03 -5.77 -1.84
CA SER A 26 -6.49 -7.12 -1.65
C SER A 26 -5.05 -7.22 -2.13
N LEU A 27 -4.26 -8.03 -1.43
CA LEU A 27 -2.94 -8.49 -1.86
C LEU A 27 -3.00 -9.25 -3.20
N MET A 28 -4.17 -9.84 -3.50
CA MET A 28 -4.42 -10.63 -4.70
C MET A 28 -5.02 -9.76 -5.80
N ASN A 29 -4.49 -9.89 -7.02
CA ASN A 29 -5.03 -9.17 -8.18
C ASN A 29 -6.49 -9.56 -8.47
N PRO A 30 -7.30 -8.68 -9.07
CA PRO A 30 -8.70 -8.95 -9.36
C PRO A 30 -8.90 -9.83 -10.60
N THR A 31 -7.98 -10.76 -10.86
CA THR A 31 -8.13 -11.80 -11.88
C THR A 31 -8.91 -12.98 -11.32
N PRO A 32 -9.75 -13.66 -12.12
CA PRO A 32 -10.51 -14.81 -11.63
C PRO A 32 -9.64 -15.90 -10.96
N GLY A 33 -8.43 -16.12 -11.50
CA GLY A 33 -7.49 -17.10 -10.95
C GLY A 33 -7.04 -16.75 -9.53
N GLU A 34 -6.53 -15.54 -9.32
CA GLU A 34 -6.06 -15.12 -8.00
C GLU A 34 -7.20 -14.96 -7.00
N GLN A 35 -8.36 -14.48 -7.45
CA GLN A 35 -9.54 -14.36 -6.59
C GLN A 35 -10.11 -15.71 -6.13
N ALA A 36 -9.81 -16.81 -6.81
CA ALA A 36 -10.18 -18.16 -6.38
C ALA A 36 -9.19 -18.76 -5.36
N MET A 37 -7.99 -18.21 -5.24
CA MET A 37 -6.92 -18.76 -4.39
C MET A 37 -7.13 -18.51 -2.89
N TYR A 38 -8.03 -17.61 -2.49
CA TYR A 38 -8.30 -17.28 -1.09
C TYR A 38 -9.79 -17.22 -0.79
N ASN A 39 -10.17 -17.21 0.47
CA ASN A 39 -11.55 -17.05 0.89
C ASN A 39 -11.90 -15.57 1.05
N ARG A 40 -12.57 -15.01 0.04
CA ARG A 40 -12.97 -13.59 0.01
C ARG A 40 -13.95 -13.22 1.14
N ASP A 41 -14.85 -14.13 1.46
CA ASP A 41 -15.88 -13.87 2.49
C ASP A 41 -15.25 -13.75 3.89
N ALA A 42 -14.17 -14.50 4.14
CA ALA A 42 -13.48 -14.47 5.41
C ALA A 42 -12.77 -13.13 5.71
N VAL A 43 -12.53 -12.30 4.71
CA VAL A 43 -11.83 -11.02 4.83
C VAL A 43 -12.68 -9.81 4.40
N ALA A 44 -13.96 -10.04 4.10
CA ALA A 44 -14.84 -8.99 3.58
C ALA A 44 -15.01 -7.83 4.57
N ASP A 45 -15.10 -8.10 5.85
CA ASP A 45 -15.26 -7.09 6.91
C ASP A 45 -14.00 -6.24 7.14
N LEU A 46 -12.86 -6.62 6.55
CA LEU A 46 -11.61 -5.86 6.61
C LEU A 46 -11.49 -4.81 5.48
N GLN A 47 -12.53 -4.66 4.67
CA GLN A 47 -12.52 -3.77 3.51
C GLN A 47 -13.71 -2.81 3.54
N TRP A 48 -13.52 -1.62 2.98
CA TRP A 48 -14.52 -0.55 2.87
C TRP A 48 -14.65 -0.07 1.42
N ALA A 49 -15.62 0.81 1.18
CA ALA A 49 -15.68 1.56 -0.07
C ALA A 49 -14.51 2.55 -0.17
N GLY A 50 -14.02 2.78 -1.39
CA GLY A 50 -13.09 3.87 -1.68
C GLY A 50 -13.80 5.22 -1.79
N ASN A 51 -13.02 6.32 -1.78
CA ASN A 51 -13.51 7.71 -1.86
C ASN A 51 -14.53 8.08 -0.76
N ASP A 52 -14.41 7.45 0.40
CA ASP A 52 -15.24 7.69 1.57
C ASP A 52 -14.53 8.65 2.54
N ILE A 53 -14.77 9.94 2.35
CA ILE A 53 -14.15 11.00 3.16
C ILE A 53 -14.69 11.00 4.59
N GLU A 54 -15.99 10.85 4.76
CA GLU A 54 -16.61 10.91 6.09
C GLU A 54 -16.30 9.66 6.92
N GLY A 55 -16.31 8.47 6.30
CA GLY A 55 -15.83 7.26 6.97
C GLY A 55 -14.35 7.32 7.35
N ALA A 56 -13.49 7.91 6.49
CA ALA A 56 -12.09 8.10 6.81
C ALA A 56 -11.89 9.06 8.00
N LYS A 57 -12.64 10.17 8.06
CA LYS A 57 -12.61 11.09 9.20
C LYS A 57 -13.07 10.40 10.49
N ALA A 58 -14.15 9.63 10.42
CA ALA A 58 -14.69 8.92 11.58
C ALA A 58 -13.67 7.92 12.16
N LEU A 59 -12.96 7.18 11.30
CA LEU A 59 -11.87 6.29 11.75
C LEU A 59 -10.72 7.04 12.41
N LEU A 60 -10.35 8.22 11.88
CA LEU A 60 -9.31 9.06 12.47
C LEU A 60 -9.75 9.58 13.83
N ASP A 61 -11.02 10.03 13.96
CA ASP A 61 -11.61 10.48 15.23
C ASP A 61 -11.61 9.36 16.29
N GLU A 62 -12.01 8.15 15.89
CA GLU A 62 -11.99 6.96 16.76
C GLU A 62 -10.57 6.61 17.23
N ALA A 63 -9.58 6.78 16.37
CA ALA A 63 -8.17 6.58 16.69
C ALA A 63 -7.55 7.72 17.52
N GLY A 64 -8.31 8.77 17.85
CA GLY A 64 -7.83 9.93 18.57
C GLY A 64 -6.94 10.87 17.74
N VAL A 65 -7.04 10.77 16.41
CA VAL A 65 -6.37 11.66 15.46
C VAL A 65 -7.35 12.78 15.11
N VAL A 66 -7.25 13.89 15.80
CA VAL A 66 -8.24 14.99 15.74
C VAL A 66 -7.54 16.34 15.49
N ASP A 67 -8.26 17.29 14.90
CA ASP A 67 -7.84 18.70 14.83
C ASP A 67 -8.12 19.34 16.19
N SER A 68 -7.11 19.42 17.04
CA SER A 68 -7.24 19.84 18.43
C SER A 68 -7.11 21.34 18.64
N ASP A 69 -6.51 22.07 17.72
CA ASP A 69 -6.31 23.52 17.78
C ASP A 69 -7.18 24.31 16.79
N GLY A 70 -7.87 23.63 15.88
CA GLY A 70 -8.82 24.22 14.93
C GLY A 70 -8.15 24.84 13.69
N ASP A 71 -6.92 24.46 13.37
CA ASP A 71 -6.19 24.97 12.21
C ASP A 71 -6.55 24.25 10.89
N GLY A 72 -7.37 23.20 10.97
CA GLY A 72 -7.82 22.37 9.84
C GLY A 72 -6.97 21.14 9.58
N TRP A 73 -5.94 20.92 10.38
CA TRP A 73 -5.08 19.76 10.30
C TRP A 73 -5.20 18.90 11.56
N ARG A 74 -5.05 17.61 11.41
CA ARG A 74 -5.17 16.68 12.52
C ARG A 74 -3.85 16.43 13.20
N GLU A 75 -3.88 16.25 14.51
CA GLU A 75 -2.76 15.86 15.35
C GLU A 75 -2.95 14.44 15.91
N PHE A 76 -1.82 13.82 16.17
CA PHE A 76 -1.73 12.64 17.02
C PHE A 76 -0.70 12.88 18.12
N ASN A 77 -1.10 12.73 19.39
CA ASN A 77 -0.26 13.05 20.56
C ASN A 77 0.31 14.47 20.52
N GLY A 78 -0.48 15.45 20.06
CA GLY A 78 -0.08 16.84 19.96
C GLY A 78 0.89 17.16 18.81
N GLN A 79 1.10 16.24 17.89
CA GLN A 79 1.92 16.45 16.70
C GLN A 79 1.05 16.42 15.45
N LYS A 80 1.14 17.49 14.65
CA LYS A 80 0.47 17.57 13.35
C LYS A 80 0.94 16.43 12.44
N LEU A 81 -0.01 15.76 11.79
CA LEU A 81 0.29 14.75 10.79
C LEU A 81 0.64 15.42 9.46
N SER A 82 1.93 15.49 9.16
CA SER A 82 2.48 16.07 7.95
C SER A 82 3.44 15.10 7.28
N TYR A 83 3.20 14.80 6.00
CA TYR A 83 3.96 13.80 5.23
C TYR A 83 4.33 14.31 3.86
N VAL A 84 5.39 13.74 3.30
CA VAL A 84 5.82 13.98 1.92
C VAL A 84 5.62 12.73 1.09
N ALA A 85 4.77 12.81 0.07
CA ALA A 85 4.54 11.74 -0.90
C ALA A 85 5.47 11.93 -2.10
N THR A 86 6.27 10.93 -2.40
CA THR A 86 7.39 11.03 -3.33
C THR A 86 7.29 10.01 -4.46
N CYS A 87 7.56 10.46 -5.68
CA CYS A 87 7.80 9.60 -6.85
C CYS A 87 8.80 10.27 -7.79
N PRO A 88 9.36 9.55 -8.78
CA PRO A 88 10.37 10.12 -9.66
C PRO A 88 9.84 11.26 -10.53
N ASN A 89 10.69 12.27 -10.76
CA ASN A 89 10.43 13.32 -11.73
C ASN A 89 10.26 12.75 -13.14
N GLY A 90 9.29 13.27 -13.89
CA GLY A 90 9.00 12.85 -15.28
C GLY A 90 8.16 11.58 -15.40
N TRP A 91 7.82 10.91 -14.31
CA TRP A 91 6.89 9.77 -14.30
C TRP A 91 5.47 10.31 -14.11
N SER A 92 4.90 10.81 -15.19
CA SER A 92 3.67 11.63 -15.17
C SER A 92 2.44 10.89 -14.64
N ASP A 93 2.34 9.60 -14.86
CA ASP A 93 1.30 8.71 -14.33
C ASP A 93 1.40 8.58 -12.80
N TRP A 94 2.60 8.37 -12.28
CA TRP A 94 2.84 8.32 -10.85
C TRP A 94 2.64 9.67 -10.18
N GLN A 95 3.12 10.75 -10.80
CA GLN A 95 2.93 12.11 -10.30
C GLN A 95 1.44 12.44 -10.18
N ALA A 96 0.66 12.17 -11.25
CA ALA A 96 -0.78 12.40 -11.21
C ALA A 96 -1.48 11.54 -10.15
N ALA A 97 -1.04 10.31 -9.92
CA ALA A 97 -1.61 9.42 -8.90
C ALA A 97 -1.36 9.94 -7.47
N ILE A 98 -0.13 10.34 -7.13
CA ILE A 98 0.16 10.82 -5.77
C ILE A 98 -0.41 12.22 -5.48
N GLU A 99 -0.65 13.06 -6.52
CA GLU A 99 -1.41 14.30 -6.33
C GLU A 99 -2.85 14.02 -5.88
N VAL A 100 -3.48 12.96 -6.39
CA VAL A 100 -4.81 12.54 -5.92
C VAL A 100 -4.74 12.05 -4.46
N VAL A 101 -3.68 11.35 -4.09
CA VAL A 101 -3.46 10.91 -2.70
C VAL A 101 -3.27 12.11 -1.78
N ALA A 102 -2.46 13.08 -2.17
CA ALA A 102 -2.25 14.33 -1.40
C ALA A 102 -3.55 15.13 -1.24
N ALA A 103 -4.32 15.25 -2.32
CA ALA A 103 -5.63 15.91 -2.28
C ALA A 103 -6.62 15.18 -1.36
N ALA A 104 -6.59 13.85 -1.31
CA ALA A 104 -7.39 13.06 -0.38
C ALA A 104 -6.98 13.29 1.08
N GLY A 105 -5.66 13.33 1.37
CA GLY A 105 -5.12 13.68 2.69
C GLY A 105 -5.68 15.00 3.19
N LYS A 106 -5.60 16.05 2.36
CA LYS A 106 -6.13 17.36 2.70
C LYS A 106 -7.62 17.36 3.06
N LYS A 107 -8.44 16.55 2.36
CA LYS A 107 -9.89 16.47 2.63
C LYS A 107 -10.20 15.87 4.01
N ILE A 108 -9.29 15.09 4.58
CA ILE A 108 -9.43 14.45 5.89
C ILE A 108 -8.56 15.09 6.97
N GLY A 109 -7.93 16.24 6.69
CA GLY A 109 -7.11 16.97 7.65
C GLY A 109 -5.70 16.42 7.85
N ILE A 110 -5.17 15.64 6.91
CA ILE A 110 -3.77 15.19 6.91
C ILE A 110 -2.99 15.98 5.87
N ASP A 111 -1.91 16.63 6.30
CA ASP A 111 -1.05 17.44 5.44
C ASP A 111 -0.11 16.54 4.64
N ILE A 112 -0.45 16.30 3.37
CA ILE A 112 0.40 15.55 2.45
C ILE A 112 0.85 16.47 1.32
N THR A 113 2.15 16.72 1.26
CA THR A 113 2.80 17.43 0.16
C THR A 113 3.46 16.43 -0.80
N THR A 114 3.74 16.85 -2.03
CA THR A 114 4.36 16.00 -3.04
C THR A 114 5.79 16.43 -3.34
N ASN A 115 6.67 15.48 -3.67
CA ASN A 115 8.06 15.72 -4.04
C ASN A 115 8.48 14.81 -5.21
N TYR A 116 9.24 15.37 -6.15
CA TYR A 116 9.59 14.71 -7.40
C TYR A 116 11.12 14.78 -7.66
N PRO A 117 11.93 14.01 -6.95
CA PRO A 117 13.37 13.94 -7.21
C PRO A 117 13.68 13.22 -8.53
N GLU A 118 14.85 13.49 -9.06
CA GLU A 118 15.39 12.72 -10.18
C GLU A 118 15.48 11.23 -9.85
N TRP A 119 15.29 10.37 -10.86
CA TRP A 119 15.27 8.92 -10.68
C TRP A 119 16.47 8.37 -9.90
N GLY A 120 17.69 8.85 -10.23
CA GLY A 120 18.90 8.40 -9.55
C GLY A 120 18.90 8.68 -8.04
N VAL A 121 18.34 9.81 -7.62
CA VAL A 121 18.19 10.16 -6.20
C VAL A 121 17.08 9.32 -5.58
N TYR A 122 15.92 9.25 -6.24
CA TYR A 122 14.77 8.50 -5.77
C TYR A 122 15.12 7.03 -5.48
N GLN A 123 15.69 6.33 -6.47
CA GLN A 123 16.03 4.92 -6.32
C GLN A 123 17.02 4.67 -5.17
N THR A 124 17.98 5.58 -4.96
CA THR A 124 18.97 5.42 -3.89
C THR A 124 18.31 5.44 -2.52
N VAL A 125 17.28 6.26 -2.32
CA VAL A 125 16.56 6.34 -1.05
C VAL A 125 15.63 5.14 -0.86
N VAL A 126 14.78 4.82 -1.83
CA VAL A 126 13.80 3.73 -1.68
C VAL A 126 14.43 2.34 -1.60
N THR A 127 15.63 2.15 -2.16
CA THR A 127 16.35 0.88 -2.07
C THR A 127 17.32 0.81 -0.89
N LYS A 128 17.50 1.91 -0.16
CA LYS A 128 18.37 1.98 1.01
C LYS A 128 17.56 1.66 2.27
N SER A 129 17.56 0.41 2.65
CA SER A 129 16.77 -0.11 3.75
C SER A 129 17.18 0.35 5.16
N ASP A 130 18.28 1.04 5.29
CA ASP A 130 18.83 1.57 6.55
C ASP A 130 18.73 3.11 6.66
N ALA A 131 18.04 3.77 5.70
CA ALA A 131 17.82 5.22 5.76
C ALA A 131 16.74 5.55 6.81
N PRO A 132 17.11 6.14 7.96
CA PRO A 132 16.13 6.58 8.93
C PRO A 132 15.38 7.82 8.42
N LEU A 133 14.17 8.06 8.93
CA LEU A 133 13.52 9.36 8.79
C LEU A 133 14.35 10.42 9.55
N PRO A 134 14.55 11.62 9.02
CA PRO A 134 14.00 12.22 7.77
C PRO A 134 14.80 11.93 6.49
N GLU A 135 15.79 11.07 6.51
CA GLU A 135 16.61 10.78 5.33
C GLU A 135 15.88 9.86 4.33
N GLY A 136 14.86 9.11 4.78
CA GLY A 136 13.97 8.32 3.95
C GLY A 136 12.78 9.13 3.41
N TYR A 137 11.85 8.43 2.75
CA TYR A 137 10.59 9.00 2.30
C TYR A 137 9.45 8.54 3.22
N ASP A 138 8.52 9.45 3.55
CA ASP A 138 7.34 9.11 4.35
C ASP A 138 6.37 8.22 3.58
N ILE A 139 6.05 8.63 2.35
CA ILE A 139 5.19 7.90 1.42
C ILE A 139 5.90 7.88 0.06
N PHE A 140 5.98 6.73 -0.56
CA PHE A 140 6.61 6.64 -1.87
C PHE A 140 5.92 5.60 -2.76
N MET A 141 6.01 5.81 -4.07
CA MET A 141 5.47 4.86 -5.04
C MET A 141 6.52 3.85 -5.49
N MET A 142 6.14 2.59 -5.51
CA MET A 142 6.92 1.52 -6.13
C MET A 142 6.00 0.57 -6.89
N TRP A 143 6.55 -0.10 -7.89
CA TRP A 143 5.85 -1.21 -8.53
C TRP A 143 5.99 -2.48 -7.68
N SER A 144 4.96 -3.29 -7.63
CA SER A 144 5.13 -4.67 -7.22
C SER A 144 5.52 -5.47 -8.47
N ASP A 145 6.71 -6.01 -8.53
CA ASP A 145 7.06 -6.93 -9.60
C ASP A 145 6.05 -8.08 -9.66
N GLY A 146 5.30 -8.10 -10.74
CA GLY A 146 4.37 -9.19 -10.97
C GLY A 146 5.12 -10.46 -11.29
N ALA A 147 5.08 -11.45 -10.41
CA ALA A 147 4.96 -12.81 -10.91
C ALA A 147 3.71 -12.84 -11.79
N GLY A 148 3.75 -13.54 -12.90
CA GLY A 148 2.60 -13.60 -13.81
C GLY A 148 1.29 -13.92 -13.07
N PRO A 149 0.14 -13.70 -13.68
CA PRO A 149 -1.17 -13.74 -13.03
C PRO A 149 -1.55 -15.09 -12.39
N THR A 150 -0.76 -16.13 -12.62
CA THR A 150 -0.95 -17.48 -12.08
C THR A 150 -0.04 -17.83 -10.90
N GLN A 151 0.85 -16.93 -10.52
CA GLN A 151 1.83 -17.19 -9.45
C GLN A 151 2.00 -15.97 -8.55
N PRO A 152 1.07 -15.68 -7.64
CA PRO A 152 1.13 -14.51 -6.77
C PRO A 152 2.26 -14.59 -5.72
N TRP A 153 2.80 -15.80 -5.44
CA TRP A 153 3.82 -15.99 -4.41
C TRP A 153 5.01 -15.05 -4.52
N GLY A 154 5.57 -14.89 -5.72
CA GLY A 154 6.73 -14.00 -5.95
C GLY A 154 6.43 -12.54 -5.59
N ARG A 155 5.24 -12.05 -5.96
CA ARG A 155 4.78 -10.69 -5.61
C ARG A 155 4.55 -10.56 -4.11
N ILE A 156 3.86 -11.53 -3.49
CA ILE A 156 3.57 -11.55 -2.06
C ILE A 156 4.87 -11.55 -1.26
N ARG A 157 5.83 -12.39 -1.63
CA ARG A 157 7.17 -12.44 -1.02
C ARG A 157 7.88 -11.10 -1.12
N LYS A 158 7.85 -10.46 -2.29
CA LYS A 158 8.46 -9.14 -2.49
C LYS A 158 7.78 -8.01 -1.70
N LEU A 159 6.51 -8.14 -1.37
CA LEU A 159 5.80 -7.13 -0.60
C LEU A 159 5.92 -7.34 0.92
N LEU A 160 5.92 -8.60 1.38
CA LEU A 160 5.72 -8.90 2.79
C LEU A 160 6.89 -9.63 3.47
N SER A 161 7.83 -10.24 2.73
CA SER A 161 8.86 -11.05 3.36
C SER A 161 9.92 -10.18 4.04
N SER A 162 10.19 -10.47 5.31
CA SER A 162 11.26 -9.82 6.08
C SER A 162 12.67 -10.21 5.62
N GLU A 163 12.83 -11.19 4.75
CA GLU A 163 14.13 -11.58 4.20
C GLU A 163 14.85 -10.43 3.48
N PHE A 164 14.09 -9.42 3.02
CA PHE A 164 14.62 -8.24 2.34
C PHE A 164 14.87 -7.05 3.27
N VAL A 165 14.48 -7.14 4.52
CA VAL A 165 14.68 -6.07 5.51
C VAL A 165 16.16 -5.91 5.82
N GLY A 166 16.64 -4.67 5.90
CA GLY A 166 18.03 -4.35 6.20
C GLY A 166 19.01 -4.56 5.06
N MET A 167 18.55 -4.93 3.86
CA MET A 167 19.43 -5.07 2.69
C MET A 167 19.83 -3.71 2.14
N ALA A 168 21.12 -3.43 2.06
CA ALA A 168 21.59 -2.25 1.34
C ALA A 168 21.33 -2.40 -0.16
N SER A 169 20.89 -1.33 -0.82
CA SER A 169 20.55 -1.33 -2.25
C SER A 169 19.57 -2.44 -2.63
N ASN A 170 18.47 -2.55 -1.90
CA ASN A 170 17.51 -3.62 -2.09
C ASN A 170 16.62 -3.42 -3.32
N TRP A 171 16.91 -4.13 -4.41
CA TRP A 171 16.06 -4.21 -5.61
C TRP A 171 15.08 -5.40 -5.58
N ASN A 172 15.15 -6.23 -4.54
CA ASN A 172 14.38 -7.47 -4.48
C ASN A 172 12.94 -7.28 -3.99
N GLY A 173 12.66 -6.21 -3.27
CA GLY A 173 11.32 -5.91 -2.77
C GLY A 173 11.31 -5.50 -1.29
N ASN A 174 10.11 -5.46 -0.72
CA ASN A 174 9.86 -5.02 0.65
C ASN A 174 10.53 -3.69 1.00
N TRP A 175 10.37 -2.71 0.09
CA TRP A 175 10.96 -1.39 0.27
C TRP A 175 10.39 -0.62 1.48
N GLY A 176 9.18 -0.98 1.94
CA GLY A 176 8.57 -0.47 3.17
C GLY A 176 9.15 -1.05 4.46
N GLN A 177 10.12 -1.98 4.38
CA GLN A 177 10.77 -2.63 5.53
C GLN A 177 9.78 -3.32 6.48
N TYR A 178 8.72 -3.88 5.91
CA TYR A 178 7.71 -4.61 6.67
C TYR A 178 8.27 -5.92 7.23
N SER A 179 7.87 -6.29 8.44
CA SER A 179 8.28 -7.53 9.10
C SER A 179 7.13 -8.09 9.91
N ASN A 180 6.71 -9.31 9.55
CA ASN A 180 5.71 -10.06 10.30
C ASN A 180 6.09 -11.54 10.27
N PRO A 181 6.45 -12.16 11.43
CA PRO A 181 6.90 -13.56 11.47
C PRO A 181 5.86 -14.58 11.00
N GLU A 182 4.56 -14.28 11.18
CA GLU A 182 3.49 -15.15 10.68
C GLU A 182 3.42 -15.10 9.15
N ALA A 183 3.51 -13.91 8.55
CA ALA A 183 3.58 -13.76 7.10
C ALA A 183 4.81 -14.47 6.53
N ASP A 184 5.98 -14.34 7.14
CA ASP A 184 7.20 -15.01 6.72
C ASP A 184 7.05 -16.53 6.70
N ALA A 185 6.49 -17.12 7.78
CA ALA A 185 6.26 -18.55 7.88
C ALA A 185 5.32 -19.08 6.78
N LEU A 186 4.23 -18.34 6.52
CA LEU A 186 3.29 -18.66 5.45
C LEU A 186 3.95 -18.59 4.06
N ILE A 187 4.68 -17.50 3.79
CA ILE A 187 5.38 -17.32 2.51
C ILE A 187 6.39 -18.42 2.25
N GLN A 188 7.13 -18.86 3.26
CA GLN A 188 8.10 -19.94 3.15
C GLN A 188 7.43 -21.30 2.91
N ALA A 189 6.25 -21.55 3.47
CA ALA A 189 5.53 -22.79 3.31
C ALA A 189 4.85 -22.95 1.93
N LEU A 190 4.36 -21.83 1.35
CA LEU A 190 3.58 -21.86 0.10
C LEU A 190 4.19 -22.70 -1.04
N PRO A 191 5.51 -22.63 -1.36
CA PRO A 191 6.08 -23.37 -2.49
C PRO A 191 6.06 -24.91 -2.31
N THR A 192 5.93 -25.38 -1.08
CA THR A 192 5.95 -26.81 -0.74
C THR A 192 4.59 -27.37 -0.32
N THR A 193 3.60 -26.49 -0.11
CA THR A 193 2.24 -26.89 0.22
C THR A 193 1.53 -27.40 -1.03
N THR A 194 1.07 -28.65 -1.00
CA THR A 194 0.41 -29.32 -2.12
C THR A 194 -1.08 -29.54 -1.90
N ASP A 195 -1.55 -29.45 -0.67
CA ASP A 195 -2.97 -29.55 -0.33
C ASP A 195 -3.69 -28.25 -0.73
N PRO A 196 -4.77 -28.32 -1.56
CA PRO A 196 -5.47 -27.13 -2.01
C PRO A 196 -6.16 -26.32 -0.90
N ASP A 197 -6.65 -27.01 0.14
CA ASP A 197 -7.33 -26.34 1.25
C ASP A 197 -6.33 -25.62 2.15
N GLU A 198 -5.17 -26.23 2.41
CA GLU A 198 -4.05 -25.60 3.11
C GLU A 198 -3.51 -24.39 2.33
N LEU A 199 -3.34 -24.50 1.01
CA LEU A 199 -2.96 -23.38 0.16
C LEU A 199 -3.95 -22.24 0.25
N LYS A 200 -5.24 -22.54 0.15
CA LYS A 200 -6.30 -21.53 0.25
C LYS A 200 -6.31 -20.86 1.62
N ALA A 201 -6.14 -21.62 2.68
CA ALA A 201 -6.03 -21.09 4.04
C ALA A 201 -4.83 -20.16 4.20
N ALA A 202 -3.66 -20.55 3.69
CA ALA A 202 -2.44 -19.74 3.75
C ALA A 202 -2.58 -18.41 2.97
N TYR A 203 -3.11 -18.45 1.75
CA TYR A 203 -3.39 -17.22 1.00
C TYR A 203 -4.44 -16.34 1.70
N THR A 204 -5.48 -16.93 2.27
CA THR A 204 -6.50 -16.18 3.03
C THR A 204 -5.87 -15.45 4.20
N LYS A 205 -5.01 -16.12 4.97
CA LYS A 205 -4.33 -15.52 6.12
C LYS A 205 -3.35 -14.42 5.72
N LEU A 206 -2.62 -14.58 4.61
CA LEU A 206 -1.75 -13.53 4.09
C LEU A 206 -2.53 -12.29 3.63
N VAL A 207 -3.71 -12.49 3.02
CA VAL A 207 -4.61 -11.39 2.67
C VAL A 207 -5.16 -10.71 3.93
N GLU A 208 -5.56 -11.47 4.95
CA GLU A 208 -6.00 -10.93 6.24
C GLU A 208 -4.93 -10.04 6.87
N ILE A 209 -3.68 -10.54 6.98
CA ILE A 209 -2.54 -9.77 7.51
C ILE A 209 -2.35 -8.48 6.71
N TYR A 210 -2.34 -8.57 5.38
CA TYR A 210 -2.14 -7.42 4.52
C TYR A 210 -3.25 -6.36 4.67
N LEU A 211 -4.52 -6.77 4.76
CA LEU A 211 -5.65 -5.87 4.92
C LEU A 211 -5.72 -5.24 6.32
N THR A 212 -5.23 -5.95 7.33
CA THR A 212 -5.23 -5.47 8.72
C THR A 212 -4.08 -4.49 8.97
N GLU A 213 -2.87 -4.81 8.50
CA GLU A 213 -1.66 -4.04 8.80
C GLU A 213 -1.33 -2.99 7.72
N VAL A 214 -1.86 -3.16 6.52
CA VAL A 214 -1.75 -2.23 5.37
C VAL A 214 -0.31 -1.74 5.14
N PRO A 215 0.69 -2.64 4.99
CA PRO A 215 2.08 -2.24 4.78
C PRO A 215 2.30 -1.47 3.48
N SER A 216 1.41 -1.64 2.54
CA SER A 216 1.32 -0.88 1.29
C SER A 216 -0.11 -0.85 0.77
N PHE A 217 -0.42 0.06 -0.14
CA PHE A 217 -1.73 0.06 -0.79
C PHE A 217 -1.59 0.27 -2.30
N THR A 218 -2.29 -0.55 -3.06
CA THR A 218 -2.26 -0.53 -4.52
C THR A 218 -3.16 0.57 -5.05
N LEU A 219 -2.65 1.47 -5.88
CA LEU A 219 -3.43 2.53 -6.51
C LEU A 219 -4.08 2.06 -7.82
N MET A 220 -3.36 1.24 -8.60
CA MET A 220 -3.74 0.78 -9.93
C MET A 220 -3.00 -0.51 -10.28
N TYR A 221 -3.46 -1.24 -11.30
CA TYR A 221 -2.82 -2.45 -11.82
C TYR A 221 -2.99 -2.57 -13.33
#